data_28a26e30f9b37cadcbe8deca094289a7
#
_entry.id   28a26e30f9b37cadcbe8deca094289a7
#
_cell.length_a   1.000
_cell.length_b   1.000
_cell.length_c   1.000
_cell.angle_alpha   90.00
_cell.angle_beta   90.00
_cell.angle_gamma   90.00
#
_symmetry.space_group_name_H-M   'P 1'
#
loop_
_entity.id
_entity.type
_entity.pdbx_description
1 polymer ?
#
loop_
_entity_poly.entity_id
_entity_poly.type
_entity_poly.pdbx_seq_one_letter_code
_entity_poly.pdbx_strand_id
1 'polypeptide(L)'
;RGWVRVTTEEGSTGWTFFKHLKPEHSRRIFPEKDIFQVPGSEPHQLSQETPFRFALVNVSGLNVRSGPGTRYEILDILSKGQKIHLLGPQKNRWVKIRLSETVEGWVAGKYLSLIVADPQSKPIHELQIPGHRTSLEAGILSYMEDLYRSGRLQRQDFLSMVVQDLSSGKLLVSIQPSRRVKSASLIKLPILHAYMLASEKGMLEHSEIIQQHLVKMIRFSSNESTNWILEKLGGPSQVQKLLDQSSMYHELKLVEYIPEDGKTYRNKVSSADLNQILVRTWFHQSLGLX
;
A
#
# COMPACT_ATOMS: atom_id res chain seq x y z
N ARG A 1 4.84 -9.22 -13.26
CA ARG A 1 6.29 -9.46 -13.00
C ARG A 1 6.52 -9.37 -11.49
N GLY A 2 6.74 -10.48 -10.81
CA GLY A 2 6.85 -10.45 -9.36
C GLY A 2 7.46 -11.71 -8.77
N TRP A 3 7.53 -11.71 -7.46
CA TRP A 3 7.93 -12.85 -6.67
C TRP A 3 6.78 -13.83 -6.54
N VAL A 4 7.06 -15.12 -6.68
CA VAL A 4 6.08 -16.19 -6.45
C VAL A 4 6.61 -17.14 -5.40
N ARG A 5 5.71 -17.61 -4.55
CA ARG A 5 6.04 -18.63 -3.58
C ARG A 5 6.07 -19.98 -4.28
N VAL A 6 7.13 -20.73 -4.08
CA VAL A 6 7.30 -22.07 -4.64
C VAL A 6 7.55 -23.07 -3.53
N THR A 7 7.07 -24.30 -3.74
CA THR A 7 7.37 -25.43 -2.87
C THR A 7 8.08 -26.48 -3.73
N THR A 8 9.23 -26.95 -3.27
CA THR A 8 9.96 -28.03 -3.96
C THR A 8 9.26 -29.37 -3.72
N GLU A 9 9.60 -30.37 -4.52
CA GLU A 9 9.07 -31.72 -4.35
C GLU A 9 9.43 -32.31 -2.98
N GLU A 10 10.52 -31.83 -2.38
CA GLU A 10 10.98 -32.24 -1.04
C GLU A 10 10.26 -31.49 0.09
N GLY A 11 9.27 -30.62 -0.24
CA GLY A 11 8.45 -29.90 0.73
C GLY A 11 9.05 -28.59 1.24
N SER A 12 10.25 -28.20 0.80
CA SER A 12 10.82 -26.90 1.18
C SER A 12 10.10 -25.76 0.46
N THR A 13 9.73 -24.70 1.20
CA THR A 13 9.07 -23.55 0.62
C THR A 13 9.97 -22.32 0.61
N GLY A 14 9.86 -21.54 -0.47
CA GLY A 14 10.66 -20.33 -0.64
C GLY A 14 10.01 -19.38 -1.62
N TRP A 15 10.66 -18.26 -1.87
CA TRP A 15 10.19 -17.26 -2.86
C TRP A 15 11.20 -17.19 -4.01
N THR A 16 10.70 -17.20 -5.24
CA THR A 16 11.52 -16.97 -6.43
C THR A 16 10.89 -15.94 -7.34
N PHE A 17 11.71 -15.31 -8.18
CA PHE A 17 11.20 -14.33 -9.15
C PHE A 17 10.59 -15.09 -10.34
N PHE A 18 9.40 -14.67 -10.76
CA PHE A 18 8.62 -15.35 -11.81
C PHE A 18 9.44 -15.69 -13.07
N LYS A 19 10.37 -14.80 -13.46
CA LYS A 19 11.21 -15.00 -14.65
C LYS A 19 12.14 -16.22 -14.57
N HIS A 20 12.38 -16.78 -13.37
CA HIS A 20 13.25 -17.94 -13.20
C HIS A 20 12.49 -19.27 -13.24
N LEU A 21 11.16 -19.23 -13.41
CA LEU A 21 10.35 -20.44 -13.51
C LEU A 21 10.19 -20.84 -14.97
N LYS A 22 10.47 -22.10 -15.27
CA LYS A 22 10.22 -22.67 -16.60
C LYS A 22 8.75 -23.11 -16.68
N PRO A 23 8.06 -22.83 -17.81
CA PRO A 23 6.62 -23.12 -17.94
C PRO A 23 6.23 -24.59 -17.80
N GLU A 24 7.15 -25.49 -17.99
CA GLU A 24 6.92 -26.95 -17.98
C GLU A 24 6.45 -27.49 -16.62
N HIS A 25 6.60 -26.71 -15.54
CA HIS A 25 6.27 -27.13 -14.18
C HIS A 25 5.09 -26.36 -13.56
N SER A 26 4.36 -25.60 -14.34
CA SER A 26 3.23 -24.82 -13.81
C SER A 26 1.93 -25.61 -13.82
N ARG A 27 1.80 -26.60 -12.94
CA ARG A 27 0.46 -27.07 -12.57
C ARG A 27 -0.16 -26.02 -11.64
N ARG A 28 -1.32 -25.50 -12.04
CA ARG A 28 -2.11 -24.58 -11.18
C ARG A 28 -2.53 -25.32 -9.92
N ILE A 29 -1.87 -25.02 -8.82
CA ILE A 29 -2.23 -25.55 -7.49
C ILE A 29 -3.04 -24.49 -6.74
N PHE A 30 -4.15 -24.08 -7.31
CA PHE A 30 -5.16 -23.34 -6.55
C PHE A 30 -6.52 -23.90 -6.91
N PRO A 31 -7.25 -24.50 -5.97
CA PRO A 31 -8.63 -24.84 -6.21
C PRO A 31 -9.41 -23.54 -6.47
N GLU A 32 -10.17 -23.54 -7.53
CA GLU A 32 -10.90 -22.41 -8.10
C GLU A 32 -12.10 -21.96 -7.22
N LYS A 33 -12.24 -22.47 -5.99
CA LYS A 33 -13.48 -22.35 -5.23
C LYS A 33 -13.44 -21.51 -3.95
N ASP A 34 -12.30 -20.96 -3.56
CA ASP A 34 -12.25 -20.13 -2.37
C ASP A 34 -11.97 -18.66 -2.70
N ILE A 35 -12.74 -18.13 -3.64
CA ILE A 35 -12.85 -16.68 -3.80
C ILE A 35 -13.89 -16.25 -2.76
N PHE A 36 -13.44 -15.52 -1.75
CA PHE A 36 -14.32 -14.86 -0.79
C PHE A 36 -15.39 -14.07 -1.56
N GLN A 37 -16.62 -14.60 -1.57
CA GLN A 37 -17.75 -13.78 -1.97
C GLN A 37 -18.00 -12.77 -0.84
N VAL A 38 -17.75 -11.52 -1.12
CA VAL A 38 -18.17 -10.43 -0.22
C VAL A 38 -19.69 -10.29 -0.39
N PRO A 39 -20.51 -10.62 0.63
CA PRO A 39 -21.95 -10.44 0.49
C PRO A 39 -22.30 -8.96 0.41
N GLY A 40 -23.09 -8.57 -0.56
CA GLY A 40 -23.76 -7.27 -0.56
C GLY A 40 -23.21 -6.15 -1.41
N SER A 41 -22.52 -6.43 -2.52
CA SER A 41 -22.21 -5.38 -3.48
C SER A 41 -23.32 -5.20 -4.50
N GLU A 42 -24.39 -4.51 -4.11
CA GLU A 42 -25.30 -3.95 -5.11
C GLU A 42 -24.54 -2.89 -5.93
N PRO A 43 -24.83 -2.77 -7.24
CA PRO A 43 -24.16 -1.75 -8.05
C PRO A 43 -24.63 -0.36 -7.60
N HIS A 44 -23.76 0.33 -6.85
CA HIS A 44 -24.02 1.71 -6.48
C HIS A 44 -24.07 2.60 -7.72
N GLN A 45 -25.18 3.30 -7.91
CA GLN A 45 -25.28 4.35 -8.92
C GLN A 45 -24.46 5.55 -8.47
N LEU A 46 -23.50 5.94 -9.30
CA LEU A 46 -22.69 7.13 -9.07
C LEU A 46 -23.56 8.39 -9.23
N SER A 47 -23.89 9.03 -8.11
CA SER A 47 -24.54 10.36 -8.14
C SER A 47 -23.54 11.45 -8.57
N GLN A 48 -24.04 12.61 -8.96
CA GLN A 48 -23.23 13.69 -9.57
C GLN A 48 -22.16 14.30 -8.65
N GLU A 49 -22.19 13.97 -7.36
CA GLU A 49 -21.22 14.47 -6.37
C GLU A 49 -20.46 13.32 -5.73
N THR A 50 -19.64 12.60 -6.52
CA THR A 50 -18.87 11.50 -5.95
C THR A 50 -17.50 11.98 -5.46
N PRO A 51 -17.17 11.73 -4.20
CA PRO A 51 -15.82 11.99 -3.68
C PRO A 51 -14.80 10.95 -4.15
N PHE A 52 -15.23 10.00 -4.97
CA PHE A 52 -14.37 8.93 -5.45
C PHE A 52 -13.47 9.43 -6.57
N ARG A 53 -12.18 9.45 -6.31
CA ARG A 53 -11.18 9.80 -7.34
C ARG A 53 -10.52 8.57 -7.95
N PHE A 54 -10.67 7.41 -7.33
CA PHE A 54 -10.00 6.17 -7.76
C PHE A 54 -10.94 4.97 -7.70
N ALA A 55 -10.62 3.96 -8.51
CA ALA A 55 -11.30 2.66 -8.48
C ALA A 55 -10.31 1.53 -8.78
N LEU A 56 -10.65 0.32 -8.34
CA LEU A 56 -9.95 -0.92 -8.73
C LEU A 56 -10.75 -1.64 -9.80
N VAL A 57 -10.04 -2.16 -10.78
CA VAL A 57 -10.63 -3.03 -11.82
C VAL A 57 -10.91 -4.40 -11.18
N ASN A 58 -12.16 -4.88 -11.27
CA ASN A 58 -12.56 -6.15 -10.63
C ASN A 58 -12.71 -7.34 -11.58
N VAL A 59 -12.34 -7.15 -12.86
CA VAL A 59 -12.38 -8.21 -13.88
C VAL A 59 -11.04 -8.35 -14.60
N SER A 60 -10.78 -9.55 -15.15
CA SER A 60 -9.58 -9.78 -15.96
C SER A 60 -9.82 -9.24 -17.38
N GLY A 61 -9.15 -8.15 -17.74
CA GLY A 61 -9.26 -7.56 -19.07
C GLY A 61 -10.45 -6.61 -19.25
N LEU A 62 -10.37 -5.41 -18.63
CA LEU A 62 -11.37 -4.36 -18.82
C LEU A 62 -10.94 -3.43 -19.97
N ASN A 63 -11.70 -3.42 -21.06
CA ASN A 63 -11.42 -2.55 -22.20
C ASN A 63 -11.57 -1.08 -21.84
N VAL A 64 -10.57 -0.27 -22.17
CA VAL A 64 -10.63 1.19 -22.16
C VAL A 64 -10.98 1.64 -23.58
N ARG A 65 -11.96 2.52 -23.72
CA ARG A 65 -12.46 2.94 -25.04
C ARG A 65 -12.35 4.45 -25.22
N SER A 66 -12.35 4.87 -26.48
CA SER A 66 -12.29 6.30 -26.85
C SER A 66 -13.59 7.06 -26.48
N GLY A 67 -14.70 6.34 -26.17
CA GLY A 67 -15.97 6.95 -25.81
C GLY A 67 -16.83 6.04 -24.94
N PRO A 68 -17.94 6.58 -24.40
CA PRO A 68 -18.79 5.86 -23.43
C PRO A 68 -19.75 4.89 -24.11
N GLY A 69 -19.23 3.75 -24.59
CA GLY A 69 -20.03 2.71 -25.22
C GLY A 69 -19.19 1.63 -25.88
N THR A 70 -19.81 0.48 -26.15
CA THR A 70 -19.11 -0.68 -26.76
C THR A 70 -18.74 -0.46 -28.23
N ARG A 71 -19.39 0.48 -28.90
CA ARG A 71 -19.13 0.84 -30.31
C ARG A 71 -17.84 1.66 -30.50
N TYR A 72 -17.29 2.22 -29.41
CA TYR A 72 -16.08 3.05 -29.50
C TYR A 72 -14.83 2.17 -29.51
N GLU A 73 -13.80 2.66 -30.17
CA GLU A 73 -12.52 1.99 -30.34
C GLU A 73 -11.88 1.65 -28.97
N ILE A 74 -11.22 0.48 -28.89
CA ILE A 74 -10.47 0.05 -27.72
C ILE A 74 -9.09 0.72 -27.77
N LEU A 75 -8.78 1.50 -26.74
CA LEU A 75 -7.50 2.19 -26.59
C LEU A 75 -6.51 1.37 -25.79
N ASP A 76 -7.00 0.56 -24.83
CA ASP A 76 -6.15 -0.21 -23.91
C ASP A 76 -6.99 -1.27 -23.18
N ILE A 77 -6.32 -2.17 -22.48
CA ILE A 77 -6.96 -3.22 -21.66
C ILE A 77 -6.33 -3.21 -20.25
N LEU A 78 -7.16 -2.98 -19.24
CA LEU A 78 -6.74 -2.93 -17.84
C LEU A 78 -6.84 -4.31 -17.19
N SER A 79 -5.89 -4.60 -16.32
CA SER A 79 -5.83 -5.86 -15.58
C SER A 79 -6.62 -5.81 -14.28
N LYS A 80 -7.10 -6.97 -13.82
CA LYS A 80 -7.75 -7.09 -12.51
C LYS A 80 -6.82 -6.59 -11.39
N GLY A 81 -7.36 -5.80 -10.48
CA GLY A 81 -6.63 -5.19 -9.39
C GLY A 81 -5.92 -3.89 -9.76
N GLN A 82 -5.95 -3.51 -11.04
CA GLN A 82 -5.33 -2.25 -11.47
C GLN A 82 -6.13 -1.08 -10.91
N LYS A 83 -5.40 -0.14 -10.26
CA LYS A 83 -5.97 1.12 -9.74
C LYS A 83 -6.03 2.13 -10.87
N ILE A 84 -7.15 2.82 -11.00
CA ILE A 84 -7.39 3.82 -12.04
C ILE A 84 -7.92 5.11 -11.45
N HIS A 85 -7.59 6.24 -12.09
CA HIS A 85 -8.05 7.56 -11.69
C HIS A 85 -9.34 7.91 -12.43
N LEU A 86 -10.39 8.25 -11.69
CA LEU A 86 -11.69 8.64 -12.23
C LEU A 86 -11.70 10.16 -12.50
N LEU A 87 -12.15 10.57 -13.70
CA LEU A 87 -12.14 11.96 -14.13
C LEU A 87 -13.50 12.64 -14.00
N GLY A 88 -14.51 11.95 -13.51
CA GLY A 88 -15.82 12.55 -13.38
C GLY A 88 -16.93 11.53 -13.14
N PRO A 89 -18.17 12.02 -13.11
CA PRO A 89 -19.32 11.16 -12.85
C PRO A 89 -19.58 10.15 -13.98
N GLN A 90 -20.30 9.12 -13.64
CA GLN A 90 -20.72 8.11 -14.60
C GLN A 90 -21.66 8.70 -15.66
N LYS A 91 -21.40 8.38 -16.92
CA LYS A 91 -22.28 8.74 -18.04
C LYS A 91 -22.76 7.45 -18.73
N ASN A 92 -24.06 7.19 -18.70
CA ASN A 92 -24.67 6.01 -19.33
C ASN A 92 -23.94 4.70 -18.95
N ARG A 93 -23.68 4.50 -17.65
CA ARG A 93 -22.95 3.33 -17.11
C ARG A 93 -21.45 3.29 -17.47
N TRP A 94 -20.89 4.31 -18.09
CA TRP A 94 -19.47 4.44 -18.43
C TRP A 94 -18.82 5.51 -17.58
N VAL A 95 -17.58 5.30 -17.21
CA VAL A 95 -16.80 6.21 -16.36
C VAL A 95 -15.57 6.65 -17.14
N LYS A 96 -15.31 7.96 -17.15
CA LYS A 96 -14.12 8.52 -17.78
C LYS A 96 -12.94 8.35 -16.82
N ILE A 97 -11.82 7.86 -17.32
CA ILE A 97 -10.63 7.57 -16.54
C ILE A 97 -9.39 8.19 -17.19
N ARG A 98 -8.34 8.34 -16.39
CA ARG A 98 -7.00 8.74 -16.85
C ARG A 98 -6.09 7.51 -16.84
N LEU A 99 -5.48 7.23 -18.00
CA LEU A 99 -4.51 6.15 -18.20
C LEU A 99 -3.09 6.62 -17.95
N SER A 100 -2.76 7.80 -18.47
CA SER A 100 -1.46 8.46 -18.30
C SER A 100 -1.68 9.98 -18.26
N GLU A 101 -0.62 10.75 -18.15
CA GLU A 101 -0.73 12.22 -18.11
C GLU A 101 -1.47 12.80 -19.30
N THR A 102 -1.36 12.16 -20.47
CA THR A 102 -1.92 12.66 -21.72
C THR A 102 -3.04 11.81 -22.28
N VAL A 103 -3.30 10.62 -21.73
CA VAL A 103 -4.26 9.66 -22.32
C VAL A 103 -5.44 9.46 -21.37
N GLU A 104 -6.64 9.72 -21.88
CA GLU A 104 -7.91 9.51 -21.20
C GLU A 104 -8.77 8.52 -21.98
N GLY A 105 -9.68 7.82 -21.30
CA GLY A 105 -10.57 6.88 -21.93
C GLY A 105 -11.80 6.59 -21.11
N TRP A 106 -12.62 5.65 -21.55
CA TRP A 106 -13.88 5.29 -20.90
C TRP A 106 -13.90 3.79 -20.60
N VAL A 107 -14.36 3.43 -19.41
CA VAL A 107 -14.53 2.05 -18.97
C VAL A 107 -15.94 1.82 -18.46
N ALA A 108 -16.41 0.57 -18.53
CA ALA A 108 -17.74 0.22 -18.00
C ALA A 108 -17.69 0.21 -16.46
N GLY A 109 -18.47 1.09 -15.83
CA GLY A 109 -18.45 1.32 -14.38
C GLY A 109 -18.81 0.10 -13.55
N LYS A 110 -19.61 -0.83 -14.08
CA LYS A 110 -19.99 -2.06 -13.38
C LYS A 110 -18.82 -3.00 -13.05
N TYR A 111 -17.67 -2.78 -13.70
CA TYR A 111 -16.45 -3.57 -13.48
C TYR A 111 -15.45 -2.83 -12.60
N LEU A 112 -15.90 -1.80 -11.89
CA LEU A 112 -15.07 -1.00 -11.00
C LEU A 112 -15.54 -1.15 -9.55
N SER A 113 -14.59 -1.37 -8.65
CA SER A 113 -14.82 -1.22 -7.21
C SER A 113 -14.33 0.16 -6.81
N LEU A 114 -15.24 1.04 -6.42
CA LEU A 114 -14.91 2.42 -6.07
C LEU A 114 -14.06 2.46 -4.80
N ILE A 115 -13.01 3.28 -4.82
CA ILE A 115 -12.18 3.51 -3.64
C ILE A 115 -12.68 4.80 -2.98
N VAL A 116 -13.21 4.69 -1.77
CA VAL A 116 -13.58 5.84 -0.97
C VAL A 116 -12.28 6.49 -0.48
N ALA A 117 -11.86 7.53 -1.16
CA ALA A 117 -10.83 8.40 -0.61
C ALA A 117 -11.53 9.37 0.33
N ASP A 118 -11.54 9.05 1.61
CA ASP A 118 -11.91 10.04 2.61
C ASP A 118 -10.65 10.83 2.98
N PRO A 119 -10.49 12.05 2.47
CA PRO A 119 -9.34 12.88 2.87
C PRO A 119 -9.42 13.29 4.34
N GLN A 120 -10.56 13.07 4.98
CA GLN A 120 -10.78 13.33 6.40
C GLN A 120 -10.85 12.04 7.22
N SER A 121 -10.32 10.91 6.68
CA SER A 121 -10.25 9.70 7.49
C SER A 121 -9.51 10.02 8.79
N LYS A 122 -10.23 9.91 9.88
CA LYS A 122 -9.67 10.13 11.23
C LYS A 122 -8.43 9.26 11.42
N PRO A 123 -7.41 9.78 12.09
CA PRO A 123 -6.24 8.95 12.42
C PRO A 123 -6.66 7.62 13.05
N ILE A 124 -5.96 6.55 12.70
CA ILE A 124 -6.32 5.18 13.09
C ILE A 124 -6.51 5.04 14.61
N HIS A 125 -5.77 5.84 15.40
CA HIS A 125 -5.94 5.81 16.85
C HIS A 125 -7.33 6.30 17.32
N GLU A 126 -8.04 7.07 16.48
CA GLU A 126 -9.43 7.49 16.75
C GLU A 126 -10.46 6.49 16.24
N LEU A 127 -10.04 5.53 15.40
CA LEU A 127 -10.92 4.50 14.85
C LEU A 127 -11.04 3.26 15.75
N GLN A 128 -10.40 3.26 16.91
CA GLN A 128 -10.55 2.16 17.86
C GLN A 128 -11.98 2.14 18.39
N ILE A 129 -12.80 1.25 17.84
CA ILE A 129 -14.11 0.94 18.39
C ILE A 129 -13.86 -0.07 19.51
N PRO A 130 -14.00 0.32 20.78
CA PRO A 130 -13.81 -0.64 21.86
C PRO A 130 -14.84 -1.78 21.75
N GLY A 131 -14.37 -2.99 21.67
CA GLY A 131 -15.21 -4.16 21.87
C GLY A 131 -15.52 -5.03 20.65
N HIS A 132 -15.20 -4.62 19.41
CA HIS A 132 -15.46 -5.47 18.23
C HIS A 132 -14.15 -5.88 17.53
N ARG A 133 -13.67 -7.08 17.86
CA ARG A 133 -12.59 -7.73 17.10
C ARG A 133 -13.17 -8.42 15.87
N THR A 134 -12.52 -8.28 14.73
CA THR A 134 -12.89 -9.04 13.54
C THR A 134 -12.52 -10.53 13.74
N SER A 135 -13.12 -11.41 12.97
CA SER A 135 -12.75 -12.83 12.97
C SER A 135 -11.28 -13.04 12.60
N LEU A 136 -10.76 -12.21 11.67
CA LEU A 136 -9.35 -12.25 11.29
C LEU A 136 -8.45 -11.88 12.47
N GLU A 137 -8.76 -10.78 13.17
CA GLU A 137 -7.98 -10.35 14.34
C GLU A 137 -8.01 -11.40 15.45
N ALA A 138 -9.19 -11.97 15.72
CA ALA A 138 -9.34 -13.03 16.71
C ALA A 138 -8.52 -14.29 16.35
N GLY A 139 -8.53 -14.67 15.09
CA GLY A 139 -7.74 -15.80 14.59
C GLY A 139 -6.23 -15.58 14.75
N ILE A 140 -5.77 -14.37 14.44
CA ILE A 140 -4.34 -14.01 14.62
C ILE A 140 -3.94 -14.10 16.10
N LEU A 141 -4.77 -13.55 17.00
CA LEU A 141 -4.48 -13.57 18.44
C LEU A 141 -4.49 -15.00 18.99
N SER A 142 -5.43 -15.84 18.55
CA SER A 142 -5.46 -17.26 18.92
C SER A 142 -4.18 -17.98 18.47
N TYR A 143 -3.77 -17.75 17.23
CA TYR A 143 -2.53 -18.34 16.71
C TYR A 143 -1.30 -17.88 17.50
N MET A 144 -1.23 -16.60 17.86
CA MET A 144 -0.15 -16.09 18.72
C MET A 144 -0.12 -16.80 20.07
N GLU A 145 -1.30 -17.01 20.67
CA GLU A 145 -1.41 -17.73 21.94
C GLU A 145 -0.88 -19.17 21.83
N ASP A 146 -1.21 -19.85 20.72
CA ASP A 146 -0.69 -21.21 20.48
C ASP A 146 0.83 -21.22 20.31
N LEU A 147 1.40 -20.19 19.67
CA LEU A 147 2.86 -20.05 19.55
C LEU A 147 3.53 -19.85 20.93
N TYR A 148 2.90 -19.05 21.82
CA TYR A 148 3.40 -18.88 23.19
C TYR A 148 3.29 -20.20 23.99
N ARG A 149 2.16 -20.89 23.92
CA ARG A 149 1.97 -22.17 24.61
C ARG A 149 2.95 -23.24 24.18
N SER A 150 3.28 -23.26 22.88
CA SER A 150 4.23 -24.24 22.33
C SER A 150 5.69 -23.84 22.53
N GLY A 151 5.97 -22.67 23.13
CA GLY A 151 7.34 -22.18 23.35
C GLY A 151 8.02 -21.66 22.10
N ARG A 152 7.30 -21.54 20.99
CA ARG A 152 7.82 -20.99 19.73
C ARG A 152 7.96 -19.46 19.79
N LEU A 153 7.21 -18.81 20.67
CA LEU A 153 7.37 -17.41 21.04
C LEU A 153 7.66 -17.33 22.53
N GLN A 154 8.46 -16.34 22.91
CA GLN A 154 8.79 -16.08 24.29
C GLN A 154 7.98 -14.87 24.80
N ARG A 155 7.86 -14.71 26.12
CA ARG A 155 7.04 -13.64 26.74
C ARG A 155 7.40 -12.22 26.28
N GLN A 156 8.66 -11.98 25.92
CA GLN A 156 9.11 -10.68 25.42
C GLN A 156 8.79 -10.45 23.95
N ASP A 157 8.46 -11.51 23.21
CA ASP A 157 8.07 -11.37 21.81
C ASP A 157 6.67 -10.74 21.74
N PHE A 158 6.41 -9.99 20.70
CA PHE A 158 5.12 -9.33 20.55
C PHE A 158 4.80 -9.10 19.07
N LEU A 159 3.53 -8.85 18.82
CA LEU A 159 3.02 -8.49 17.50
C LEU A 159 2.42 -7.09 17.56
N SER A 160 2.82 -6.23 16.63
CA SER A 160 2.14 -4.98 16.34
C SER A 160 1.70 -5.05 14.87
N MET A 161 0.41 -4.93 14.60
CA MET A 161 -0.12 -5.14 13.26
C MET A 161 -1.36 -4.29 13.01
N VAL A 162 -1.40 -3.66 11.83
CA VAL A 162 -2.59 -3.03 11.29
C VAL A 162 -2.84 -3.60 9.90
N VAL A 163 -4.07 -4.02 9.63
CA VAL A 163 -4.52 -4.41 8.30
C VAL A 163 -5.77 -3.60 7.98
N GLN A 164 -5.72 -2.87 6.87
CA GLN A 164 -6.83 -2.04 6.43
C GLN A 164 -7.24 -2.41 5.01
N ASP A 165 -8.53 -2.59 4.79
CA ASP A 165 -9.09 -2.78 3.46
C ASP A 165 -9.11 -1.41 2.77
N LEU A 166 -8.30 -1.23 1.75
CA LEU A 166 -8.19 0.05 1.06
C LEU A 166 -9.41 0.38 0.19
N SER A 167 -10.25 -0.60 -0.13
CA SER A 167 -11.45 -0.36 -0.92
C SER A 167 -12.58 0.23 -0.08
N SER A 168 -12.73 -0.23 1.15
CA SER A 168 -13.80 0.21 2.07
C SER A 168 -13.30 1.16 3.16
N GLY A 169 -11.98 1.27 3.33
CA GLY A 169 -11.38 1.98 4.46
C GLY A 169 -11.45 1.23 5.79
N LYS A 170 -12.09 0.04 5.80
CA LYS A 170 -12.34 -0.70 7.02
C LYS A 170 -11.06 -1.27 7.63
N LEU A 171 -10.92 -1.11 8.94
CA LEU A 171 -9.83 -1.70 9.70
C LEU A 171 -10.17 -3.17 10.01
N LEU A 172 -9.38 -4.09 9.46
CA LEU A 172 -9.57 -5.54 9.60
C LEU A 172 -8.79 -6.11 10.78
N VAL A 173 -7.61 -5.52 11.09
CA VAL A 173 -6.77 -5.93 12.22
C VAL A 173 -6.18 -4.67 12.84
N SER A 174 -6.17 -4.60 14.18
CA SER A 174 -5.58 -3.50 14.94
C SER A 174 -5.00 -4.03 16.26
N ILE A 175 -3.84 -4.69 16.17
CA ILE A 175 -3.16 -5.31 17.31
C ILE A 175 -2.00 -4.42 17.73
N GLN A 176 -2.07 -3.85 18.94
CA GLN A 176 -1.04 -2.96 19.50
C GLN A 176 -0.58 -1.90 18.49
N PRO A 177 -1.51 -1.17 17.81
CA PRO A 177 -1.14 -0.33 16.65
C PRO A 177 -0.17 0.79 16.99
N SER A 178 -0.27 1.36 18.21
CA SER A 178 0.59 2.46 18.67
C SER A 178 1.84 1.98 19.40
N ARG A 179 2.09 0.67 19.43
CA ARG A 179 3.29 0.17 20.11
C ARG A 179 4.55 0.57 19.33
N ARG A 180 5.39 1.35 19.98
CA ARG A 180 6.64 1.85 19.38
C ARG A 180 7.69 0.75 19.38
N VAL A 181 8.24 0.45 18.21
CA VAL A 181 9.24 -0.60 18.00
C VAL A 181 10.49 -0.04 17.32
N LYS A 182 11.61 -0.74 17.44
CA LYS A 182 12.81 -0.45 16.63
C LYS A 182 12.43 -0.57 15.17
N SER A 183 12.75 0.44 14.37
CA SER A 183 12.25 0.52 13.01
C SER A 183 12.88 -0.45 12.02
N ALA A 184 14.13 -0.83 12.24
CA ALA A 184 14.93 -1.51 11.22
C ALA A 184 14.76 -0.80 9.87
N SER A 185 14.61 -1.54 8.76
CA SER A 185 14.41 -0.94 7.42
C SER A 185 13.03 -0.31 7.20
N LEU A 186 12.08 -0.50 8.12
CA LEU A 186 10.76 0.14 7.99
C LEU A 186 10.85 1.67 8.03
N ILE A 187 11.92 2.24 8.62
CA ILE A 187 12.15 3.69 8.64
C ILE A 187 12.27 4.29 7.22
N LYS A 188 12.59 3.48 6.23
CA LYS A 188 12.72 3.93 4.83
C LYS A 188 11.40 4.45 4.25
N LEU A 189 10.25 3.92 4.73
CA LEU A 189 8.94 4.40 4.30
C LEU A 189 8.68 5.85 4.77
N PRO A 190 8.84 6.20 6.06
CA PRO A 190 8.77 7.61 6.47
C PRO A 190 9.76 8.53 5.74
N ILE A 191 10.99 8.05 5.46
CA ILE A 191 11.97 8.85 4.73
C ILE A 191 11.47 9.12 3.30
N LEU A 192 10.90 8.12 2.63
CA LEU A 192 10.25 8.31 1.32
C LEU A 192 9.14 9.37 1.42
N HIS A 193 8.28 9.28 2.44
CA HIS A 193 7.20 10.25 2.62
C HIS A 193 7.75 11.66 2.88
N ALA A 194 8.79 11.80 3.69
CA ALA A 194 9.44 13.10 3.92
C ALA A 194 10.00 13.68 2.62
N TYR A 195 10.59 12.84 1.76
CA TYR A 195 11.02 13.27 0.43
C TYR A 195 9.84 13.82 -0.39
N MET A 196 8.71 13.10 -0.38
CA MET A 196 7.51 13.53 -1.11
C MET A 196 7.02 14.90 -0.60
N LEU A 197 6.97 15.08 0.74
CA LEU A 197 6.59 16.34 1.36
C LEU A 197 7.56 17.48 0.99
N ALA A 198 8.86 17.21 0.97
CA ALA A 198 9.88 18.21 0.60
C ALA A 198 9.73 18.61 -0.87
N SER A 199 9.48 17.65 -1.75
CA SER A 199 9.27 17.90 -3.18
C SER A 199 8.00 18.73 -3.42
N GLU A 200 6.90 18.38 -2.76
CA GLU A 200 5.64 19.14 -2.84
C GLU A 200 5.80 20.60 -2.39
N LYS A 201 6.66 20.83 -1.40
CA LYS A 201 6.96 22.19 -0.90
C LYS A 201 8.00 22.93 -1.74
N GLY A 202 8.52 22.31 -2.80
CA GLY A 202 9.58 22.92 -3.62
C GLY A 202 10.93 23.01 -2.92
N MET A 203 11.13 22.28 -1.83
CA MET A 203 12.38 22.30 -1.06
C MET A 203 13.47 21.44 -1.72
N LEU A 204 13.06 20.51 -2.57
CA LEU A 204 13.99 19.60 -3.23
C LEU A 204 13.43 19.21 -4.61
N GLU A 205 14.15 19.57 -5.66
CA GLU A 205 13.77 19.20 -7.02
C GLU A 205 14.02 17.72 -7.28
N HIS A 206 13.08 17.09 -7.96
CA HIS A 206 13.26 15.72 -8.41
C HIS A 206 14.33 15.64 -9.50
N SER A 207 15.21 14.65 -9.40
CA SER A 207 16.24 14.39 -10.42
C SER A 207 16.38 12.89 -10.61
N GLU A 208 16.96 12.51 -11.76
CA GLU A 208 17.24 11.10 -12.06
C GLU A 208 18.11 10.44 -10.98
N ILE A 209 19.07 11.18 -10.43
CA ILE A 209 19.95 10.67 -9.37
C ILE A 209 19.13 10.38 -8.11
N ILE A 210 18.25 11.31 -7.72
CA ILE A 210 17.36 11.10 -6.57
C ILE A 210 16.46 9.87 -6.80
N GLN A 211 15.88 9.76 -7.99
CA GLN A 211 15.02 8.61 -8.34
C GLN A 211 15.78 7.30 -8.20
N GLN A 212 17.03 7.23 -8.69
CA GLN A 212 17.86 6.02 -8.55
C GLN A 212 18.07 5.65 -7.08
N HIS A 213 18.37 6.64 -6.22
CA HIS A 213 18.55 6.39 -4.78
C HIS A 213 17.24 5.98 -4.11
N LEU A 214 16.11 6.59 -4.46
CA LEU A 214 14.78 6.18 -3.94
C LEU A 214 14.46 4.73 -4.33
N VAL A 215 14.73 4.35 -5.58
CA VAL A 215 14.54 2.97 -6.05
C VAL A 215 15.43 2.01 -5.27
N LYS A 216 16.72 2.33 -5.10
CA LYS A 216 17.66 1.50 -4.33
C LYS A 216 17.22 1.38 -2.86
N MET A 217 16.79 2.49 -2.26
CA MET A 217 16.31 2.54 -0.87
C MET A 217 15.10 1.60 -0.67
N ILE A 218 14.10 1.69 -1.54
CA ILE A 218 12.82 0.98 -1.33
C ILE A 218 12.88 -0.47 -1.88
N ARG A 219 13.39 -0.68 -3.11
CA ARG A 219 13.36 -2.01 -3.73
C ARG A 219 14.45 -2.93 -3.22
N PHE A 220 15.61 -2.38 -2.88
CA PHE A 220 16.78 -3.17 -2.48
C PHE A 220 17.18 -2.94 -1.03
N SER A 221 16.42 -2.08 -0.34
CA SER A 221 16.67 -1.73 1.07
C SER A 221 18.10 -1.18 1.32
N SER A 222 18.66 -0.45 0.35
CA SER A 222 20.01 0.10 0.44
C SER A 222 20.12 1.12 1.58
N ASN A 223 21.00 0.87 2.54
CA ASN A 223 21.30 1.78 3.65
C ASN A 223 22.09 3.00 3.16
N GLU A 224 23.03 2.80 2.25
CA GLU A 224 23.78 3.86 1.61
C GLU A 224 22.84 4.86 0.93
N SER A 225 21.91 4.36 0.10
CA SER A 225 20.94 5.23 -0.58
C SER A 225 19.99 5.92 0.40
N THR A 226 19.63 5.24 1.50
CA THR A 226 18.81 5.83 2.55
C THR A 226 19.53 7.02 3.18
N ASN A 227 20.80 6.84 3.55
CA ASN A 227 21.59 7.90 4.17
C ASN A 227 21.84 9.06 3.20
N TRP A 228 22.05 8.76 1.91
CA TRP A 228 22.19 9.77 0.87
C TRP A 228 20.90 10.63 0.76
N ILE A 229 19.72 10.00 0.75
CA ILE A 229 18.43 10.72 0.72
C ILE A 229 18.27 11.56 2.00
N LEU A 230 18.58 10.99 3.17
CA LEU A 230 18.54 11.72 4.44
C LEU A 230 19.41 12.97 4.38
N GLU A 231 20.61 12.83 3.84
CA GLU A 231 21.56 13.96 3.70
C GLU A 231 20.97 15.06 2.81
N LYS A 232 20.39 14.68 1.67
CA LYS A 232 19.75 15.64 0.74
C LYS A 232 18.56 16.36 1.39
N LEU A 233 17.89 15.73 2.34
CA LEU A 233 16.79 16.31 3.10
C LEU A 233 17.24 17.13 4.32
N GLY A 234 18.55 17.29 4.55
CA GLY A 234 19.09 18.05 5.68
C GLY A 234 19.30 17.23 6.95
N GLY A 235 19.33 15.90 6.83
CA GLY A 235 19.61 14.99 7.92
C GLY A 235 18.39 14.54 8.73
N PRO A 236 18.60 13.56 9.63
CA PRO A 236 17.49 12.98 10.41
C PRO A 236 16.62 13.99 11.15
N SER A 237 17.24 15.00 11.76
CA SER A 237 16.52 16.02 12.53
C SER A 237 15.57 16.84 11.63
N GLN A 238 16.03 17.23 10.44
CA GLN A 238 15.20 18.00 9.52
C GLN A 238 14.07 17.13 8.95
N VAL A 239 14.36 15.88 8.64
CA VAL A 239 13.34 14.91 8.19
C VAL A 239 12.29 14.70 9.28
N GLN A 240 12.70 14.55 10.55
CA GLN A 240 11.73 14.43 11.65
C GLN A 240 10.81 15.66 11.72
N LYS A 241 11.36 16.87 11.59
CA LYS A 241 10.56 18.11 11.59
C LYS A 241 9.55 18.14 10.45
N LEU A 242 9.93 17.70 9.25
CA LEU A 242 9.02 17.61 8.11
C LEU A 242 7.86 16.64 8.40
N LEU A 243 8.17 15.49 9.00
CA LEU A 243 7.17 14.48 9.35
C LEU A 243 6.26 14.98 10.47
N ASP A 244 6.79 15.66 11.48
CA ASP A 244 6.00 16.24 12.58
C ASP A 244 5.00 17.28 12.06
N GLN A 245 5.38 18.08 11.06
CA GLN A 245 4.51 19.08 10.45
C GLN A 245 3.30 18.46 9.73
N SER A 246 3.39 17.20 9.34
CA SER A 246 2.28 16.53 8.64
C SER A 246 1.13 16.15 9.58
N SER A 247 1.34 16.17 10.89
CA SER A 247 0.38 15.76 11.93
C SER A 247 -0.14 14.33 11.78
N MET A 248 0.53 13.52 10.94
CA MET A 248 0.11 12.14 10.66
C MET A 248 0.67 11.12 11.65
N TYR A 249 1.80 11.46 12.28
CA TYR A 249 2.59 10.49 13.02
C TYR A 249 2.58 10.80 14.51
N HIS A 250 2.41 9.77 15.32
CA HIS A 250 2.34 9.91 16.78
C HIS A 250 3.50 9.21 17.48
N GLU A 251 3.93 8.08 16.91
CA GLU A 251 4.94 7.22 17.56
C GLU A 251 6.26 7.18 16.79
N LEU A 252 6.29 7.72 15.57
CA LEU A 252 7.46 7.73 14.71
C LEU A 252 8.56 8.61 15.29
N LYS A 253 9.79 8.07 15.34
CA LYS A 253 11.00 8.82 15.72
C LYS A 253 12.13 8.47 14.77
N LEU A 254 12.62 9.48 14.05
CA LEU A 254 13.80 9.40 13.19
C LEU A 254 14.88 10.31 13.80
N VAL A 255 15.87 9.71 14.42
CA VAL A 255 16.89 10.44 15.19
C VAL A 255 18.34 10.16 14.78
N GLU A 256 18.52 9.20 13.87
CA GLU A 256 19.88 8.80 13.45
C GLU A 256 19.89 8.36 11.98
N TYR A 257 21.05 8.48 11.34
CA TYR A 257 21.34 7.82 10.07
C TYR A 257 21.31 6.30 10.26
N ILE A 258 21.22 5.54 9.18
CA ILE A 258 21.35 4.09 9.26
C ILE A 258 22.83 3.77 9.53
N PRO A 259 23.17 3.11 10.65
CA PRO A 259 24.56 2.77 10.94
C PRO A 259 25.14 1.79 9.93
N GLU A 260 26.48 1.72 9.86
CA GLU A 260 27.19 0.82 8.93
C GLU A 260 26.81 -0.66 9.13
N ASP A 261 26.56 -1.08 10.36
CA ASP A 261 26.13 -2.45 10.68
C ASP A 261 24.65 -2.69 10.33
N GLY A 262 23.94 -1.69 9.82
CA GLY A 262 22.54 -1.76 9.41
C GLY A 262 21.54 -1.79 10.55
N LYS A 263 21.96 -1.68 11.79
CA LYS A 263 21.09 -1.80 12.96
C LYS A 263 20.69 -0.44 13.50
N THR A 264 19.42 -0.06 13.33
CA THR A 264 18.87 1.17 13.92
C THR A 264 18.23 0.83 15.26
N TYR A 265 18.80 1.32 16.34
CA TYR A 265 18.27 1.09 17.68
C TYR A 265 17.40 2.25 18.17
N ARG A 266 17.69 3.47 17.73
CA ARG A 266 17.05 4.70 18.18
C ARG A 266 15.88 5.10 17.30
N ASN A 267 15.94 4.78 15.99
CA ASN A 267 14.82 5.03 15.09
C ASN A 267 13.65 4.11 15.43
N LYS A 268 12.46 4.69 15.56
CA LYS A 268 11.25 3.98 16.01
C LYS A 268 10.10 4.22 15.06
N VAL A 269 9.23 3.22 14.94
CA VAL A 269 7.97 3.31 14.20
C VAL A 269 6.87 2.57 14.96
N SER A 270 5.61 2.81 14.56
CA SER A 270 4.48 1.98 14.97
C SER A 270 3.76 1.46 13.73
N SER A 271 2.99 0.38 13.88
CA SER A 271 2.22 -0.15 12.76
C SER A 271 1.12 0.83 12.33
N ALA A 272 0.59 1.64 13.26
CA ALA A 272 -0.36 2.70 12.91
C ALA A 272 0.28 3.76 12.01
N ASP A 273 1.46 4.27 12.38
CA ASP A 273 2.16 5.28 11.57
C ASP A 273 2.51 4.73 10.17
N LEU A 274 2.99 3.47 10.11
CA LEU A 274 3.32 2.84 8.82
C LEU A 274 2.07 2.65 7.96
N ASN A 275 0.95 2.26 8.57
CA ASN A 275 -0.30 2.11 7.82
C ASN A 275 -0.75 3.45 7.22
N GLN A 276 -0.61 4.56 7.96
CA GLN A 276 -0.92 5.90 7.42
C GLN A 276 -0.09 6.22 6.16
N ILE A 277 1.20 5.90 6.19
CA ILE A 277 2.08 6.10 5.01
C ILE A 277 1.60 5.25 3.83
N LEU A 278 1.32 3.96 4.06
CA LEU A 278 0.91 3.04 3.00
C LEU A 278 -0.43 3.46 2.40
N VAL A 279 -1.39 3.83 3.23
CA VAL A 279 -2.70 4.33 2.78
C VAL A 279 -2.51 5.59 1.93
N ARG A 280 -1.73 6.54 2.42
CA ARG A 280 -1.47 7.79 1.70
C ARG A 280 -0.74 7.55 0.39
N THR A 281 0.28 6.71 0.40
CA THR A 281 1.02 6.34 -0.83
C THR A 281 0.07 5.69 -1.84
N TRP A 282 -0.84 4.83 -1.38
CA TRP A 282 -1.83 4.18 -2.24
C TRP A 282 -2.77 5.20 -2.89
N PHE A 283 -3.29 6.16 -2.12
CA PHE A 283 -4.25 7.13 -2.63
C PHE A 283 -3.60 8.33 -3.36
N HIS A 284 -2.36 8.66 -3.02
CA HIS A 284 -1.63 9.79 -3.62
C HIS A 284 -0.62 9.34 -4.69
N GLN A 285 -1.05 8.48 -5.62
CA GLN A 285 -0.22 8.15 -6.79
C GLN A 285 0.04 9.35 -7.71
N SER A 286 -0.47 10.52 -7.35
CA SER A 286 -0.41 11.74 -8.17
C SER A 286 0.88 12.54 -8.01
N LEU A 287 1.88 12.02 -7.31
CA LEU A 287 3.14 12.77 -7.10
C LEU A 287 4.14 12.65 -8.25
N GLY A 288 3.69 12.27 -9.46
CA GLY A 288 4.53 12.30 -10.66
C GLY A 288 5.80 11.45 -10.60
N LEU A 289 5.91 10.50 -9.72
CA LEU A 289 7.04 9.59 -9.60
C LEU A 289 6.86 8.28 -10.38
N UNK A 290 6.11 8.56 -11.08
CA UNK A 290 5.76 7.50 -11.89
C UNK A 290 6.59 7.14 -12.91
#